data_c6fde04f2eec9f6d7caa9b19f400a52b
#
_entry.id   c6fde04f2eec9f6d7caa9b19f400a52b
#
_cell.length_a   1.000
_cell.length_b   1.000
_cell.length_c   1.000
_cell.angle_alpha   90.00
_cell.angle_beta   90.00
_cell.angle_gamma   90.00
#
_symmetry.space_group_name_H-M   'P 1'
#
loop_
_entity.id
_entity.type
_entity.pdbx_description
1 polymer ?
#
loop_
_entity_poly.entity_id
_entity_poly.type
_entity_poly.pdbx_seq_one_letter_code
_entity_poly.pdbx_strand_id
1 'polypeptide(L)'
;METSQFDDIRPYNVEEIPAAMQRIAFSSSFPFLASYVYPDEPLETVRERIANYKTVREFQTETMRMVNQRVIKNSITSFTCSGLDKLNPDEHYLFVSNHRDIMLDSSLLQYYFVTKDFDTTEITFGANLMMNQLVIDIGKCNKMFKVERPGNNVKDFYRSSKKLSLIHI
;
A
#
# COMPACT_ATOMS: atom_id res chain seq x y z
N MET A 1 20.71 -1.76 14.67
CA MET A 1 20.44 -2.47 13.41
C MET A 1 21.25 -1.78 12.33
N GLU A 2 22.08 -2.53 11.59
CA GLU A 2 22.68 -1.98 10.37
C GLU A 2 21.58 -1.66 9.38
N THR A 3 21.50 -0.41 8.93
CA THR A 3 20.55 0.01 7.89
C THR A 3 20.94 -0.66 6.58
N SER A 4 20.04 -1.47 6.03
CA SER A 4 20.23 -2.01 4.69
C SER A 4 20.24 -0.86 3.67
N GLN A 5 21.07 -0.97 2.63
CA GLN A 5 21.08 -0.01 1.51
C GLN A 5 19.72 0.10 0.77
N PHE A 6 18.75 -0.74 1.13
CA PHE A 6 17.41 -0.79 0.54
C PHE A 6 16.30 -0.31 1.47
N ASP A 7 16.60 0.08 2.71
CA ASP A 7 15.60 0.47 3.71
C ASP A 7 14.77 1.69 3.28
N ASP A 8 15.34 2.56 2.45
CA ASP A 8 14.65 3.71 1.90
C ASP A 8 13.60 3.34 0.85
N ILE A 9 13.76 2.20 0.16
CA ILE A 9 12.91 1.83 -0.97
C ILE A 9 11.98 0.64 -0.69
N ARG A 10 12.37 -0.35 0.12
CA ARG A 10 11.55 -1.52 0.42
C ARG A 10 10.27 -1.18 1.20
N PRO A 11 9.23 -2.03 1.17
CA PRO A 11 8.15 -2.00 2.16
C PRO A 11 8.68 -2.12 3.60
N TYR A 12 7.83 -1.86 4.57
CA TYR A 12 8.19 -2.11 5.96
C TYR A 12 8.26 -3.61 6.27
N ASN A 13 9.25 -4.00 7.06
CA ASN A 13 9.29 -5.31 7.70
C ASN A 13 8.24 -5.38 8.82
N VAL A 14 7.92 -6.60 9.26
CA VAL A 14 6.88 -6.83 10.28
C VAL A 14 7.16 -6.04 11.57
N GLU A 15 8.41 -5.93 11.98
CA GLU A 15 8.83 -5.23 13.19
C GLU A 15 8.64 -3.71 13.12
N GLU A 16 8.54 -3.15 11.91
CA GLU A 16 8.37 -1.71 11.68
C GLU A 16 6.89 -1.30 11.64
N ILE A 17 5.99 -2.26 11.38
CA ILE A 17 4.54 -2.00 11.24
C ILE A 17 3.94 -1.36 12.47
N PRO A 18 4.16 -1.84 13.72
CA PRO A 18 3.54 -1.22 14.90
C PRO A 18 3.91 0.25 15.07
N ALA A 19 5.17 0.61 14.82
CA ALA A 19 5.62 2.00 14.91
C ALA A 19 5.00 2.89 13.82
N ALA A 20 4.84 2.37 12.61
CA ALA A 20 4.19 3.07 11.53
C ALA A 20 2.68 3.27 11.81
N MET A 21 1.99 2.28 12.35
CA MET A 21 0.58 2.37 12.74
C MET A 21 0.35 3.42 13.81
N GLN A 22 1.25 3.51 14.80
CA GLN A 22 1.21 4.60 15.80
C GLN A 22 1.36 5.96 15.11
N ARG A 23 2.32 6.16 14.20
CA ARG A 23 2.48 7.43 13.49
C ARG A 23 1.24 7.78 12.65
N ILE A 24 0.63 6.81 11.98
CA ILE A 24 -0.62 7.01 11.21
C ILE A 24 -1.74 7.45 12.15
N ALA A 25 -1.99 6.70 13.23
CA ALA A 25 -3.09 6.93 14.16
C ALA A 25 -2.99 8.27 14.89
N PHE A 26 -1.78 8.77 15.14
CA PHE A 26 -1.53 10.05 15.82
C PHE A 26 -1.13 11.18 14.87
N SER A 27 -1.24 10.99 13.56
CA SER A 27 -1.01 12.07 12.59
C SER A 27 -2.11 13.15 12.68
N SER A 28 -1.77 14.39 12.35
CA SER A 28 -2.73 15.49 12.32
C SER A 28 -3.88 15.29 11.33
N SER A 29 -3.65 14.51 10.27
CA SER A 29 -4.67 14.18 9.26
C SER A 29 -5.56 13.01 9.66
N PHE A 30 -5.25 12.29 10.73
CA PHE A 30 -5.98 11.08 11.13
C PHE A 30 -7.48 11.32 11.36
N PRO A 31 -7.92 12.41 12.07
CA PRO A 31 -9.35 12.64 12.27
C PRO A 31 -10.14 12.74 10.96
N PHE A 32 -9.58 13.40 9.96
CA PHE A 32 -10.19 13.51 8.64
C PHE A 32 -10.27 12.14 7.94
N LEU A 33 -9.19 11.36 7.95
CA LEU A 33 -9.15 10.03 7.34
C LEU A 33 -10.11 9.07 8.04
N ALA A 34 -10.11 9.07 9.37
CA ALA A 34 -11.00 8.22 10.17
C ALA A 34 -12.47 8.53 9.92
N SER A 35 -12.86 9.82 9.89
CA SER A 35 -14.24 10.21 9.60
C SER A 35 -14.71 9.83 8.19
N TYR A 36 -13.79 9.80 7.22
CA TYR A 36 -14.11 9.34 5.87
C TYR A 36 -14.34 7.82 5.82
N VAL A 37 -13.49 7.06 6.49
CA VAL A 37 -13.54 5.58 6.44
C VAL A 37 -14.59 5.01 7.39
N TYR A 38 -14.70 5.57 8.58
CA TYR A 38 -15.53 5.10 9.70
C TYR A 38 -16.41 6.23 10.27
N PRO A 39 -17.35 6.79 9.50
CA PRO A 39 -18.13 7.98 9.92
C PRO A 39 -19.02 7.73 11.14
N ASP A 40 -19.40 6.47 11.37
CA ASP A 40 -20.33 6.07 12.41
C ASP A 40 -19.63 5.55 13.68
N GLU A 41 -18.28 5.56 13.69
CA GLU A 41 -17.48 5.09 14.83
C GLU A 41 -16.81 6.25 15.57
N PRO A 42 -16.72 6.19 16.90
CA PRO A 42 -15.97 7.19 17.67
C PRO A 42 -14.50 7.25 17.26
N LEU A 43 -13.97 8.46 17.11
CA LEU A 43 -12.60 8.68 16.63
C LEU A 43 -11.56 7.92 17.47
N GLU A 44 -11.70 7.94 18.79
CA GLU A 44 -10.72 7.29 19.68
C GLU A 44 -10.75 5.75 19.55
N THR A 45 -11.93 5.17 19.36
CA THR A 45 -12.05 3.73 19.09
C THR A 45 -11.32 3.33 17.81
N VAL A 46 -11.49 4.13 16.74
CA VAL A 46 -10.78 3.90 15.46
C VAL A 46 -9.28 4.10 15.64
N ARG A 47 -8.88 5.13 16.38
CA ARG A 47 -7.47 5.43 16.69
C ARG A 47 -6.80 4.28 17.42
N GLU A 48 -7.39 3.80 18.50
CA GLU A 48 -6.86 2.69 19.29
C GLU A 48 -6.74 1.42 18.47
N ARG A 49 -7.76 1.11 17.67
CA ARG A 49 -7.74 -0.05 16.77
C ARG A 49 -6.57 0.01 15.80
N ILE A 50 -6.42 1.11 15.06
CA ILE A 50 -5.35 1.25 14.06
C ILE A 50 -3.97 1.31 14.71
N ALA A 51 -3.83 2.01 15.83
CA ALA A 51 -2.58 2.09 16.58
C ALA A 51 -2.08 0.71 17.08
N ASN A 52 -2.99 -0.25 17.23
CA ASN A 52 -2.67 -1.59 17.74
C ASN A 52 -2.42 -2.64 16.66
N TYR A 53 -2.56 -2.34 15.36
CA TYR A 53 -2.22 -3.29 14.30
C TYR A 53 -0.74 -3.68 14.36
N LYS A 54 -0.47 -4.97 14.15
CA LYS A 54 0.86 -5.57 14.20
C LYS A 54 1.35 -6.05 12.83
N THR A 55 0.44 -6.20 11.89
CA THR A 55 0.74 -6.79 10.59
C THR A 55 0.18 -5.95 9.44
N VAL A 56 0.81 -6.09 8.28
CA VAL A 56 0.29 -5.55 7.01
C VAL A 56 -1.11 -6.10 6.73
N ARG A 57 -1.35 -7.39 7.02
CA ARG A 57 -2.63 -8.06 6.77
C ARG A 57 -3.78 -7.40 7.54
N GLU A 58 -3.60 -7.11 8.83
CA GLU A 58 -4.60 -6.39 9.63
C GLU A 58 -4.93 -5.03 9.01
N PHE A 59 -3.92 -4.24 8.69
CA PHE A 59 -4.13 -2.94 8.06
C PHE A 59 -4.85 -3.03 6.72
N GLN A 60 -4.51 -4.00 5.89
CA GLN A 60 -5.14 -4.20 4.58
C GLN A 60 -6.57 -4.73 4.69
N THR A 61 -6.84 -5.69 5.58
CA THR A 61 -8.16 -6.29 5.71
C THR A 61 -9.15 -5.44 6.50
N GLU A 62 -8.69 -4.74 7.54
CA GLU A 62 -9.55 -3.97 8.43
C GLU A 62 -9.73 -2.51 7.96
N THR A 63 -8.68 -1.90 7.41
CA THR A 63 -8.72 -0.48 7.04
C THR A 63 -8.75 -0.27 5.53
N MET A 64 -7.77 -0.77 4.79
CA MET A 64 -7.68 -0.47 3.35
C MET A 64 -8.84 -1.08 2.55
N ARG A 65 -9.33 -2.25 2.96
CA ARG A 65 -10.55 -2.82 2.38
C ARG A 65 -11.75 -1.88 2.56
N MET A 66 -11.92 -1.28 3.74
CA MET A 66 -13.00 -0.32 3.99
C MET A 66 -12.85 0.96 3.18
N VAL A 67 -11.62 1.48 3.04
CA VAL A 67 -11.33 2.62 2.15
C VAL A 67 -11.82 2.30 0.73
N ASN A 68 -11.40 1.17 0.18
CA ASN A 68 -11.78 0.77 -1.18
C ASN A 68 -13.28 0.53 -1.34
N GLN A 69 -13.93 -0.11 -0.36
CA GLN A 69 -15.39 -0.29 -0.38
C GLN A 69 -16.12 1.06 -0.45
N ARG A 70 -15.64 2.06 0.29
CA ARG A 70 -16.22 3.41 0.28
C ARG A 70 -16.04 4.09 -1.07
N VAL A 71 -14.83 3.99 -1.64
CA VAL A 71 -14.55 4.53 -2.98
C VAL A 71 -15.43 3.85 -4.02
N ILE A 72 -15.53 2.53 -4.01
CA ILE A 72 -16.37 1.77 -4.94
C ILE A 72 -17.82 2.23 -4.81
N LYS A 73 -18.36 2.26 -3.58
CA LYS A 73 -19.75 2.65 -3.33
C LYS A 73 -20.08 4.07 -3.79
N ASN A 74 -19.16 5.01 -3.60
CA ASN A 74 -19.42 6.44 -3.81
C ASN A 74 -19.04 6.95 -5.21
N SER A 75 -18.13 6.25 -5.92
CA SER A 75 -17.50 6.80 -7.12
C SER A 75 -17.50 5.86 -8.31
N ILE A 76 -17.86 4.58 -8.15
CA ILE A 76 -17.78 3.58 -9.21
C ILE A 76 -19.15 2.99 -9.49
N THR A 77 -19.62 3.17 -10.71
CA THR A 77 -20.94 2.66 -11.15
C THR A 77 -20.95 1.13 -11.26
N SER A 78 -19.84 0.54 -11.73
CA SER A 78 -19.71 -0.91 -11.89
C SER A 78 -18.25 -1.32 -11.70
N PHE A 79 -18.00 -2.29 -10.84
CA PHE A 79 -16.68 -2.86 -10.60
C PHE A 79 -16.78 -4.38 -10.76
N THR A 80 -16.05 -4.91 -11.73
CA THR A 80 -15.96 -6.35 -11.98
C THR A 80 -14.51 -6.77 -12.12
N CYS A 81 -14.18 -7.95 -11.63
CA CYS A 81 -12.88 -8.56 -11.83
C CYS A 81 -13.09 -10.05 -12.16
N SER A 82 -12.30 -10.56 -13.10
CA SER A 82 -12.35 -11.97 -13.53
C SER A 82 -10.93 -12.51 -13.69
N GLY A 83 -10.80 -13.84 -13.67
CA GLY A 83 -9.53 -14.51 -13.93
C GLY A 83 -8.69 -14.83 -12.68
N LEU A 84 -9.13 -14.45 -11.47
CA LEU A 84 -8.43 -14.84 -10.25
C LEU A 84 -8.46 -16.36 -10.02
N ASP A 85 -9.53 -17.01 -10.47
CA ASP A 85 -9.69 -18.47 -10.48
C ASP A 85 -8.62 -19.21 -11.30
N LYS A 86 -7.89 -18.50 -12.15
CA LYS A 86 -6.78 -19.02 -12.95
C LYS A 86 -5.43 -18.91 -12.26
N LEU A 87 -5.36 -18.21 -11.15
CA LEU A 87 -4.13 -18.05 -10.37
C LEU A 87 -4.00 -19.18 -9.36
N ASN A 88 -2.81 -19.74 -9.26
CA ASN A 88 -2.45 -20.64 -8.18
C ASN A 88 -1.87 -19.81 -7.02
N PRO A 89 -2.47 -19.84 -5.81
CA PRO A 89 -1.97 -19.05 -4.68
C PRO A 89 -0.54 -19.43 -4.21
N ASP A 90 -0.06 -20.61 -4.61
CA ASP A 90 1.30 -21.08 -4.28
C ASP A 90 2.36 -20.64 -5.31
N GLU A 91 1.96 -19.92 -6.36
CA GLU A 91 2.87 -19.43 -7.40
C GLU A 91 3.12 -17.93 -7.29
N HIS A 92 4.25 -17.47 -7.84
CA HIS A 92 4.62 -16.07 -7.92
C HIS A 92 4.22 -15.46 -9.26
N TYR A 93 3.59 -14.28 -9.21
CA TYR A 93 3.10 -13.58 -10.40
C TYR A 93 3.64 -12.16 -10.49
N LEU A 94 3.97 -11.73 -11.70
CA LEU A 94 4.18 -10.33 -12.04
C LEU A 94 2.93 -9.79 -12.72
N PHE A 95 2.28 -8.80 -12.11
CA PHE A 95 1.12 -8.12 -12.68
C PHE A 95 1.56 -6.88 -13.45
N VAL A 96 1.21 -6.84 -14.73
CA VAL A 96 1.45 -5.67 -15.60
C VAL A 96 0.11 -5.19 -16.13
N SER A 97 -0.22 -3.92 -15.91
CA SER A 97 -1.49 -3.34 -16.33
C SER A 97 -1.31 -1.96 -16.94
N ASN A 98 -2.35 -1.50 -17.65
CA ASN A 98 -2.44 -0.10 -18.01
C ASN A 98 -2.59 0.75 -16.74
N HIS A 99 -1.91 1.89 -16.70
CA HIS A 99 -1.99 2.81 -15.57
C HIS A 99 -2.83 4.03 -15.95
N ARG A 100 -4.07 4.06 -15.50
CA ARG A 100 -5.03 5.12 -15.79
C ARG A 100 -5.32 6.03 -14.58
N ASP A 101 -5.22 5.46 -13.40
CA ASP A 101 -5.44 6.18 -12.14
C ASP A 101 -4.36 5.81 -11.12
N ILE A 102 -3.71 6.85 -10.57
CA ILE A 102 -2.56 6.69 -9.64
C ILE A 102 -2.96 5.92 -8.37
N MET A 103 -4.19 6.11 -7.90
CA MET A 103 -4.67 5.53 -6.64
C MET A 103 -5.46 4.23 -6.87
N LEU A 104 -6.35 4.22 -7.85
CA LEU A 104 -7.36 3.17 -7.97
C LEU A 104 -6.85 1.91 -8.63
N ASP A 105 -5.98 1.99 -9.63
CA ASP A 105 -5.58 0.81 -10.41
C ASP A 105 -5.01 -0.29 -9.51
N SER A 106 -4.00 0.04 -8.69
CA SER A 106 -3.40 -0.93 -7.78
C SER A 106 -4.29 -1.22 -6.58
N SER A 107 -4.98 -0.22 -6.01
CA SER A 107 -5.75 -0.43 -4.78
C SER A 107 -6.99 -1.30 -5.00
N LEU A 108 -7.65 -1.19 -6.15
CA LEU A 108 -8.78 -2.06 -6.51
C LEU A 108 -8.34 -3.50 -6.76
N LEU A 109 -7.14 -3.72 -7.33
CA LEU A 109 -6.56 -5.05 -7.44
C LEU A 109 -6.31 -5.66 -6.06
N GLN A 110 -5.69 -4.92 -5.13
CA GLN A 110 -5.47 -5.38 -3.76
C GLN A 110 -6.79 -5.65 -3.03
N TYR A 111 -7.78 -4.78 -3.20
CA TYR A 111 -9.12 -4.98 -2.66
C TYR A 111 -9.71 -6.32 -3.12
N TYR A 112 -9.57 -6.64 -4.41
CA TYR A 112 -10.08 -7.87 -4.97
C TYR A 112 -9.37 -9.10 -4.40
N PHE A 113 -8.03 -9.06 -4.28
CA PHE A 113 -7.25 -10.12 -3.64
C PHE A 113 -7.69 -10.36 -2.19
N VAL A 114 -7.78 -9.28 -1.39
CA VAL A 114 -8.23 -9.39 0.00
C VAL A 114 -9.62 -9.97 0.12
N THR A 115 -10.57 -9.61 -0.76
CA THR A 115 -11.95 -10.13 -0.71
C THR A 115 -12.05 -11.61 -1.10
N LYS A 116 -11.03 -12.16 -1.75
CA LYS A 116 -10.94 -13.56 -2.16
C LYS A 116 -9.93 -14.36 -1.33
N ASP A 117 -9.45 -13.76 -0.26
CA ASP A 117 -8.48 -14.34 0.67
C ASP A 117 -7.12 -14.70 0.05
N PHE A 118 -6.79 -14.06 -1.06
CA PHE A 118 -5.44 -14.10 -1.62
C PHE A 118 -4.50 -13.15 -0.88
N ASP A 119 -3.22 -13.44 -0.92
CA ASP A 119 -2.23 -12.45 -0.48
C ASP A 119 -2.14 -11.30 -1.49
N THR A 120 -1.82 -10.12 -0.98
CA THR A 120 -1.70 -8.92 -1.81
C THR A 120 -0.32 -8.85 -2.47
N THR A 121 -0.25 -8.19 -3.61
CA THR A 121 1.02 -7.97 -4.31
C THR A 121 1.83 -6.83 -3.68
N GLU A 122 3.11 -6.81 -3.94
CA GLU A 122 3.90 -5.60 -3.82
C GLU A 122 3.55 -4.60 -4.93
N ILE A 123 3.66 -3.30 -4.65
CA ILE A 123 3.23 -2.25 -5.56
C ILE A 123 4.36 -1.24 -5.76
N THR A 124 4.64 -0.87 -7.00
CA THR A 124 5.56 0.23 -7.31
C THR A 124 4.94 1.57 -6.92
N PHE A 125 5.68 2.41 -6.21
CA PHE A 125 5.25 3.74 -5.78
C PHE A 125 6.29 4.80 -6.13
N GLY A 126 5.92 5.76 -6.95
CA GLY A 126 6.84 6.80 -7.41
C GLY A 126 7.37 7.65 -6.26
N ALA A 127 8.67 7.87 -6.21
CA ALA A 127 9.33 8.66 -5.17
C ALA A 127 8.73 10.08 -5.01
N ASN A 128 8.28 10.66 -6.11
CA ASN A 128 7.64 11.98 -6.11
C ASN A 128 6.28 12.02 -5.38
N LEU A 129 5.67 10.87 -5.12
CA LEU A 129 4.42 10.76 -4.38
C LEU A 129 4.64 10.57 -2.87
N MET A 130 5.84 10.20 -2.44
CA MET A 130 6.22 10.04 -1.04
C MET A 130 6.56 11.41 -0.40
N MET A 131 5.58 12.32 -0.37
CA MET A 131 5.77 13.73 -0.02
C MET A 131 5.90 13.98 1.49
N ASN A 132 5.37 13.11 2.32
CA ASN A 132 5.41 13.24 3.78
C ASN A 132 5.34 11.89 4.48
N GLN A 133 5.62 11.87 5.78
CA GLN A 133 5.72 10.63 6.56
C GLN A 133 4.42 9.83 6.56
N LEU A 134 3.27 10.47 6.62
CA LEU A 134 1.98 9.76 6.60
C LEU A 134 1.77 8.98 5.30
N VAL A 135 2.08 9.59 4.15
CA VAL A 135 1.98 8.94 2.84
C VAL A 135 2.99 7.79 2.73
N ILE A 136 4.21 7.99 3.25
CA ILE A 136 5.24 6.95 3.30
C ILE A 136 4.77 5.78 4.15
N ASP A 137 4.25 6.04 5.36
CA ASP A 137 3.78 4.99 6.27
C ASP A 137 2.62 4.20 5.67
N ILE A 138 1.61 4.89 5.12
CA ILE A 138 0.48 4.22 4.45
C ILE A 138 0.97 3.38 3.27
N GLY A 139 1.86 3.91 2.44
CA GLY A 139 2.39 3.20 1.28
C GLY A 139 3.19 1.96 1.68
N LYS A 140 4.19 2.11 2.55
CA LYS A 140 5.05 0.99 2.97
C LYS A 140 4.28 -0.07 3.78
N CYS A 141 3.25 0.32 4.54
CA CYS A 141 2.33 -0.62 5.20
C CYS A 141 1.35 -1.32 4.22
N ASN A 142 1.30 -0.88 2.96
CA ASN A 142 0.56 -1.54 1.89
C ASN A 142 1.47 -2.29 0.90
N LYS A 143 2.64 -2.74 1.34
CA LYS A 143 3.62 -3.43 0.49
C LYS A 143 4.10 -2.57 -0.69
N MET A 144 4.07 -1.22 -0.57
CA MET A 144 4.57 -0.36 -1.62
C MET A 144 6.07 -0.16 -1.48
N PHE A 145 6.80 -0.30 -2.58
CA PHE A 145 8.22 0.02 -2.66
C PHE A 145 8.48 1.22 -3.56
N LYS A 146 9.42 2.06 -3.13
CA LYS A 146 9.75 3.31 -3.79
C LYS A 146 10.49 3.08 -5.10
N VAL A 147 10.00 3.72 -6.17
CA VAL A 147 10.69 3.77 -7.47
C VAL A 147 11.15 5.18 -7.74
N GLU A 148 12.46 5.36 -7.87
CA GLU A 148 13.03 6.61 -8.35
C GLU A 148 12.71 6.77 -9.84
N ARG A 149 12.14 7.91 -10.23
CA ARG A 149 12.04 8.24 -11.65
C ARG A 149 13.43 8.60 -12.13
N PRO A 150 13.96 7.88 -13.13
CA PRO A 150 15.27 8.24 -13.67
C PRO A 150 15.23 9.67 -14.20
N GLY A 151 16.29 10.44 -13.93
CA GLY A 151 16.53 11.69 -14.62
C GLY A 151 16.69 11.46 -16.13
N ASN A 152 16.89 12.55 -16.88
CA ASN A 152 16.97 12.50 -18.35
C ASN A 152 18.25 11.86 -18.89
N ASN A 153 19.00 11.10 -18.08
CA ASN A 153 20.22 10.43 -18.52
C ASN A 153 20.22 8.91 -18.26
N VAL A 154 20.92 8.21 -19.13
CA VAL A 154 21.02 6.73 -19.12
C VAL A 154 21.65 6.18 -17.82
N LYS A 155 22.55 6.95 -17.17
CA LYS A 155 23.21 6.50 -15.94
C LYS A 155 22.23 6.44 -14.77
N ASP A 156 21.34 7.41 -14.65
CA ASP A 156 20.34 7.44 -13.58
C ASP A 156 19.28 6.36 -13.81
N PHE A 157 18.90 6.12 -15.07
CA PHE A 157 18.03 5.01 -15.43
C PHE A 157 18.66 3.66 -15.03
N TYR A 158 19.91 3.41 -15.41
CA TYR A 158 20.62 2.19 -15.07
C TYR A 158 20.76 1.99 -13.57
N ARG A 159 21.12 3.05 -12.82
CA ARG A 159 21.25 3.00 -11.36
C ARG A 159 19.93 2.67 -10.69
N SER A 160 18.85 3.31 -11.08
CA SER A 160 17.49 3.07 -10.56
C SER A 160 17.03 1.64 -10.85
N SER A 161 17.18 1.18 -12.09
CA SER A 161 16.80 -0.18 -12.49
C SER A 161 17.60 -1.25 -11.77
N LYS A 162 18.94 -1.04 -11.61
CA LYS A 162 19.80 -1.96 -10.84
C LYS A 162 19.37 -2.02 -9.37
N LYS A 163 19.06 -0.88 -8.76
CA LYS A 163 18.64 -0.82 -7.35
C LYS A 163 17.33 -1.60 -7.15
N LEU A 164 16.38 -1.46 -8.07
CA LEU A 164 15.11 -2.20 -8.04
C LEU A 164 15.29 -3.71 -8.22
N SER A 165 16.14 -4.14 -9.16
CA SER A 165 16.38 -5.56 -9.39
C SER A 165 17.00 -6.29 -8.20
N LEU A 166 17.72 -5.56 -7.34
CA LEU A 166 18.39 -6.13 -6.16
C LEU A 166 17.48 -6.27 -4.93
N ILE A 167 16.30 -5.64 -4.92
CA ILE A 167 15.34 -5.78 -3.81
C ILE A 167 14.64 -7.14 -3.87
N HIS A 168 14.47 -7.68 -5.06
CA HIS A 168 13.70 -8.89 -5.31
C HIS A 168 14.57 -10.13 -5.56
N ILE A 169 15.86 -10.05 -5.27
CA ILE A 169 16.78 -11.20 -5.27
C ILE A 169 17.01 -11.66 -3.84
#